data_8dddee57a6decd4cc7d6b7271669c377
#
_entry.id   8dddee57a6decd4cc7d6b7271669c377
#
_cell.length_a   1.000
_cell.length_b   1.000
_cell.length_c   1.000
_cell.angle_alpha   90.00
_cell.angle_beta   90.00
_cell.angle_gamma   90.00
#
_symmetry.space_group_name_H-M   'P 1'
#
loop_
_entity.id
_entity.type
_entity.pdbx_description
1 polymer ?
#
loop_
_entity_poly.entity_id
_entity_poly.type
_entity_poly.pdbx_seq_one_letter_code
_entity_poly.pdbx_strand_id
1 'polypeptide(L)'
;MTTLYWFSGTGNSLAMAREIAGILDDVRFVPIASLGPGPVTVDGDFGLVCPVYFEGLPLIVREFLERIDASRCPYAFLVVTAGGFSGWAAEEGRNLLRRAGKELDAAFAVKMPDNYIAGLDVPKAAARDRLHAQASLHAARMARDVAARTRRRGTSWGIPFGWLAYATLGRGFAHSCRGRDTRFVVTDVCTSCGACARVCPVRNIELVDGHPCWHHRCEQCLACIHWCPVAAIQIRGRPTAKRGRYHHPGVSLEDIASQQGPATPGPLGSL
;
A
#
# COMPACT_ATOMS: atom_id res chain seq x y z
N MET A 1 23.37 -6.28 -1.55
CA MET A 1 22.30 -5.86 -0.63
C MET A 1 21.11 -5.32 -1.45
N THR A 2 19.90 -5.81 -1.21
CA THR A 2 18.65 -5.30 -1.79
C THR A 2 17.90 -4.48 -0.75
N THR A 3 17.53 -3.23 -1.04
CA THR A 3 16.60 -2.49 -0.20
C THR A 3 15.18 -2.71 -0.72
N LEU A 4 14.34 -3.39 0.09
CA LEU A 4 12.95 -3.67 -0.24
C LEU A 4 12.04 -2.66 0.48
N TYR A 5 11.58 -1.67 -0.26
CA TYR A 5 10.60 -0.69 0.20
C TYR A 5 9.19 -1.27 0.10
N TRP A 6 8.35 -0.95 1.08
CA TRP A 6 6.98 -1.45 1.07
C TRP A 6 5.97 -0.45 1.65
N PHE A 7 4.74 -0.60 1.19
CA PHE A 7 3.57 0.07 1.74
C PHE A 7 2.37 -0.88 1.74
N SER A 8 1.58 -0.90 2.82
CA SER A 8 0.40 -1.76 2.94
C SER A 8 -0.67 -1.17 3.85
N GLY A 9 -1.95 -1.26 3.45
CA GLY A 9 -3.09 -0.89 4.30
C GLY A 9 -3.58 -2.06 5.15
N THR A 10 -3.92 -3.17 4.51
CA THR A 10 -4.56 -4.35 5.14
C THR A 10 -3.64 -5.58 5.20
N GLY A 11 -2.34 -5.43 4.92
CA GLY A 11 -1.35 -6.48 5.07
C GLY A 11 -1.00 -7.26 3.80
N ASN A 12 -1.79 -7.19 2.71
CA ASN A 12 -1.53 -7.96 1.49
C ASN A 12 -0.12 -7.72 0.91
N SER A 13 0.25 -6.46 0.71
CA SER A 13 1.57 -6.10 0.18
C SER A 13 2.69 -6.41 1.16
N LEU A 14 2.44 -6.24 2.47
CA LEU A 14 3.42 -6.57 3.51
C LEU A 14 3.71 -8.08 3.54
N ALA A 15 2.68 -8.92 3.50
CA ALA A 15 2.85 -10.38 3.44
C ALA A 15 3.68 -10.77 2.21
N MET A 16 3.34 -10.22 1.04
CA MET A 16 4.09 -10.46 -0.20
C MET A 16 5.56 -10.00 -0.10
N ALA A 17 5.79 -8.82 0.47
CA ALA A 17 7.14 -8.30 0.67
C ALA A 17 7.97 -9.19 1.61
N ARG A 18 7.36 -9.72 2.69
CA ARG A 18 8.00 -10.66 3.61
C ARG A 18 8.35 -11.99 2.95
N GLU A 19 7.44 -12.55 2.16
CA GLU A 19 7.70 -13.80 1.43
C GLU A 19 8.86 -13.65 0.43
N ILE A 20 8.92 -12.52 -0.29
CA ILE A 20 10.02 -12.23 -1.21
C ILE A 20 11.34 -12.04 -0.44
N ALA A 21 11.32 -11.23 0.64
CA ALA A 21 12.50 -10.98 1.46
C ALA A 21 13.04 -12.25 2.13
N GLY A 22 12.18 -13.21 2.49
CA GLY A 22 12.59 -14.49 3.09
C GLY A 22 13.30 -15.44 2.12
N ILE A 23 13.27 -15.15 0.83
CA ILE A 23 13.92 -15.97 -0.23
C ILE A 23 15.18 -15.27 -0.76
N LEU A 24 15.21 -13.95 -0.72
CA LEU A 24 16.36 -13.16 -1.15
C LEU A 24 17.40 -13.07 -0.03
N ASP A 25 18.66 -13.16 -0.40
CA ASP A 25 19.77 -12.91 0.53
C ASP A 25 19.97 -11.40 0.71
N ASP A 26 20.43 -10.99 1.92
CA ASP A 26 20.87 -9.64 2.25
C ASP A 26 19.84 -8.55 1.89
N VAL A 27 18.66 -8.61 2.54
CA VAL A 27 17.54 -7.67 2.34
C VAL A 27 17.42 -6.67 3.47
N ARG A 28 17.51 -5.39 3.16
CA ARG A 28 17.08 -4.30 4.03
C ARG A 28 15.59 -4.01 3.80
N PHE A 29 14.76 -4.22 4.82
CA PHE A 29 13.30 -4.11 4.74
C PHE A 29 12.82 -2.76 5.28
N VAL A 30 12.27 -1.89 4.41
CA VAL A 30 11.99 -0.47 4.74
C VAL A 30 10.54 -0.09 4.44
N PRO A 31 9.72 0.25 5.46
CA PRO A 31 8.40 0.81 5.22
C PRO A 31 8.51 2.25 4.68
N ILE A 32 7.83 2.55 3.58
CA ILE A 32 7.84 3.90 2.97
C ILE A 32 7.32 4.96 3.95
N ALA A 33 6.30 4.60 4.73
CA ALA A 33 5.66 5.52 5.68
C ALA A 33 6.58 5.92 6.86
N SER A 34 7.69 5.19 7.09
CA SER A 34 8.69 5.56 8.11
C SER A 34 9.69 6.61 7.63
N LEU A 35 9.75 6.85 6.33
CA LEU A 35 10.72 7.75 5.74
C LEU A 35 10.25 9.21 5.90
N GLY A 36 11.13 10.05 6.42
CA GLY A 36 10.90 11.49 6.48
C GLY A 36 10.72 12.13 5.08
N PRO A 37 10.41 13.42 5.00
CA PRO A 37 10.07 14.09 3.73
C PRO A 37 11.30 14.39 2.82
N GLY A 38 12.52 14.15 3.29
CA GLY A 38 13.76 14.45 2.56
C GLY A 38 14.03 13.52 1.37
N PRO A 39 15.07 13.84 0.56
CA PRO A 39 15.52 12.98 -0.53
C PRO A 39 16.02 11.62 -0.01
N VAL A 40 15.89 10.58 -0.82
CA VAL A 40 16.33 9.22 -0.49
C VAL A 40 17.27 8.74 -1.60
N THR A 41 18.52 8.46 -1.27
CA THR A 41 19.46 7.83 -2.20
C THR A 41 19.34 6.32 -2.10
N VAL A 42 19.23 5.67 -3.24
CA VAL A 42 19.17 4.20 -3.34
C VAL A 42 20.55 3.66 -3.68
N ASP A 43 21.18 3.02 -2.71
CA ASP A 43 22.43 2.31 -2.90
C ASP A 43 22.16 0.78 -2.92
N GLY A 44 22.58 0.09 -4.00
CA GLY A 44 22.29 -1.32 -4.23
C GLY A 44 20.99 -1.56 -5.00
N ASP A 45 20.49 -2.80 -4.97
CA ASP A 45 19.28 -3.17 -5.68
C ASP A 45 18.03 -2.57 -5.02
N PHE A 46 17.10 -2.10 -5.84
CA PHE A 46 15.84 -1.50 -5.41
C PHE A 46 14.67 -2.46 -5.60
N GLY A 47 13.95 -2.73 -4.54
CA GLY A 47 12.66 -3.42 -4.59
C GLY A 47 11.54 -2.55 -4.04
N LEU A 48 10.37 -2.59 -4.68
CA LEU A 48 9.17 -1.91 -4.18
C LEU A 48 7.97 -2.85 -4.21
N VAL A 49 7.28 -2.98 -3.07
CA VAL A 49 6.04 -3.77 -2.95
C VAL A 49 4.92 -2.90 -2.40
N CYS A 50 3.85 -2.71 -3.17
CA CYS A 50 2.74 -1.85 -2.79
C CYS A 50 1.39 -2.29 -3.40
N PRO A 51 0.25 -1.83 -2.87
CA PRO A 51 -1.05 -2.10 -3.48
C PRO A 51 -1.29 -1.21 -4.70
N VAL A 52 -2.28 -1.62 -5.51
CA VAL A 52 -2.87 -0.76 -6.56
C VAL A 52 -4.07 -0.04 -5.98
N TYR A 53 -4.09 1.28 -6.10
CA TYR A 53 -5.24 2.11 -5.75
C TYR A 53 -5.73 2.85 -7.00
N PHE A 54 -7.00 2.59 -7.38
CA PHE A 54 -7.65 3.27 -8.52
C PHE A 54 -6.79 3.25 -9.79
N GLU A 55 -6.40 2.06 -10.22
CA GLU A 55 -5.63 1.78 -11.44
C GLU A 55 -4.18 2.31 -11.42
N GLY A 56 -3.71 2.89 -10.30
CA GLY A 56 -2.37 3.47 -10.15
C GLY A 56 -1.69 3.14 -8.82
N LEU A 57 -0.56 3.78 -8.58
CA LEU A 57 0.17 3.69 -7.32
C LEU A 57 -0.52 4.54 -6.24
N PRO A 58 -0.47 4.13 -4.95
CA PRO A 58 -0.87 4.97 -3.83
C PRO A 58 -0.12 6.30 -3.82
N LEU A 59 -0.75 7.37 -3.33
CA LEU A 59 -0.14 8.70 -3.33
C LEU A 59 1.19 8.74 -2.57
N ILE A 60 1.24 8.13 -1.39
CA ILE A 60 2.48 8.02 -0.60
C ILE A 60 3.62 7.32 -1.37
N VAL A 61 3.30 6.33 -2.21
CA VAL A 61 4.29 5.62 -3.05
C VAL A 61 4.77 6.52 -4.19
N ARG A 62 3.88 7.29 -4.81
CA ARG A 62 4.23 8.26 -5.86
C ARG A 62 5.15 9.33 -5.30
N GLU A 63 4.77 9.96 -4.18
CA GLU A 63 5.56 10.99 -3.49
C GLU A 63 6.94 10.45 -3.06
N PHE A 64 7.02 9.18 -2.67
CA PHE A 64 8.29 8.52 -2.40
C PHE A 64 9.14 8.40 -3.67
N LEU A 65 8.59 7.88 -4.78
CA LEU A 65 9.32 7.71 -6.03
C LEU A 65 9.75 9.04 -6.68
N GLU A 66 9.03 10.13 -6.42
CA GLU A 66 9.36 11.46 -6.93
C GLU A 66 10.58 12.10 -6.24
N ARG A 67 10.99 11.57 -5.07
CA ARG A 67 12.11 12.12 -4.27
C ARG A 67 13.30 11.18 -4.11
N ILE A 68 13.27 10.00 -4.74
CA ILE A 68 14.42 9.10 -4.72
C ILE A 68 15.42 9.46 -5.82
N ASP A 69 16.71 9.21 -5.53
CA ASP A 69 17.76 9.12 -6.53
C ASP A 69 18.16 7.64 -6.66
N ALA A 70 17.85 7.05 -7.79
CA ALA A 70 18.15 5.66 -8.11
C ALA A 70 19.19 5.53 -9.24
N SER A 71 19.93 6.60 -9.56
CA SER A 71 20.90 6.65 -10.66
C SER A 71 22.02 5.61 -10.53
N ARG A 72 22.36 5.22 -9.30
CA ARG A 72 23.38 4.20 -8.98
C ARG A 72 22.82 2.79 -8.72
N CYS A 73 21.50 2.61 -8.88
CA CYS A 73 20.83 1.34 -8.63
C CYS A 73 21.15 0.31 -9.74
N PRO A 74 21.77 -0.85 -9.45
CA PRO A 74 22.11 -1.84 -10.45
C PRO A 74 20.87 -2.55 -11.02
N TYR A 75 19.89 -2.89 -10.16
CA TYR A 75 18.68 -3.61 -10.53
C TYR A 75 17.47 -3.09 -9.77
N ALA A 76 16.37 -2.82 -10.46
CA ALA A 76 15.14 -2.30 -9.89
C ALA A 76 13.93 -3.19 -10.23
N PHE A 77 13.13 -3.55 -9.21
CA PHE A 77 11.90 -4.31 -9.41
C PHE A 77 10.72 -3.72 -8.65
N LEU A 78 9.52 -3.93 -9.20
CA LEU A 78 8.24 -3.51 -8.62
C LEU A 78 7.29 -4.70 -8.54
N VAL A 79 6.67 -4.89 -7.38
CA VAL A 79 5.58 -5.84 -7.17
C VAL A 79 4.34 -5.08 -6.73
N VAL A 80 3.25 -5.18 -7.50
CA VAL A 80 1.97 -4.60 -7.14
C VAL A 80 0.96 -5.67 -6.74
N THR A 81 0.20 -5.44 -5.68
CA THR A 81 -0.90 -6.31 -5.24
C THR A 81 -2.24 -5.68 -5.57
N ALA A 82 -3.15 -6.45 -6.16
CA ALA A 82 -4.47 -5.97 -6.58
C ALA A 82 -5.55 -7.02 -6.35
N GLY A 83 -6.75 -6.59 -5.95
CA GLY A 83 -7.91 -7.48 -5.85
C GLY A 83 -8.60 -7.67 -7.19
N GLY A 84 -8.77 -6.59 -7.94
CA GLY A 84 -9.36 -6.55 -9.27
C GLY A 84 -8.31 -6.45 -10.37
N PHE A 85 -8.13 -5.26 -10.90
CA PHE A 85 -7.19 -4.95 -11.97
C PHE A 85 -5.88 -4.40 -11.42
N SER A 86 -4.75 -4.66 -12.08
CA SER A 86 -3.46 -4.03 -11.75
C SER A 86 -3.28 -2.67 -12.43
N GLY A 87 -4.17 -2.32 -13.34
CA GLY A 87 -4.26 -1.02 -13.99
C GLY A 87 -2.96 -0.57 -14.65
N TRP A 88 -2.65 0.70 -14.46
CA TRP A 88 -1.48 1.38 -14.97
C TRP A 88 -0.33 1.46 -13.96
N ALA A 89 -0.46 0.83 -12.77
CA ALA A 89 0.48 1.01 -11.65
C ALA A 89 1.93 0.64 -12.02
N ALA A 90 2.15 -0.44 -12.78
CA ALA A 90 3.50 -0.84 -13.20
C ALA A 90 4.13 0.18 -14.16
N GLU A 91 3.35 0.74 -15.09
CA GLU A 91 3.83 1.76 -16.04
C GLU A 91 4.05 3.11 -15.35
N GLU A 92 3.21 3.46 -14.37
CA GLU A 92 3.43 4.63 -13.52
C GLU A 92 4.75 4.50 -12.75
N GLY A 93 4.97 3.36 -12.10
CA GLY A 93 6.22 3.07 -11.39
C GLY A 93 7.45 3.14 -12.32
N ARG A 94 7.33 2.60 -13.55
CA ARG A 94 8.38 2.67 -14.58
C ARG A 94 8.71 4.12 -14.93
N ASN A 95 7.69 4.95 -15.14
CA ASN A 95 7.88 6.35 -15.51
C ASN A 95 8.50 7.18 -14.38
N LEU A 96 8.10 6.91 -13.12
CA LEU A 96 8.66 7.59 -11.96
C LEU A 96 10.11 7.18 -11.71
N LEU A 97 10.42 5.87 -11.77
CA LEU A 97 11.80 5.38 -11.64
C LEU A 97 12.73 5.91 -12.75
N ARG A 98 12.23 6.02 -13.98
CA ARG A 98 13.01 6.63 -15.08
C ARG A 98 13.38 8.08 -14.77
N ARG A 99 12.49 8.85 -14.16
CA ARG A 99 12.79 10.22 -13.69
C ARG A 99 13.79 10.24 -12.55
N ALA A 100 13.80 9.20 -11.73
CA ALA A 100 14.77 8.99 -10.66
C ALA A 100 16.14 8.44 -11.14
N GLY A 101 16.36 8.37 -12.46
CA GLY A 101 17.63 7.94 -13.08
C GLY A 101 17.75 6.41 -13.28
N LYS A 102 16.66 5.63 -13.13
CA LYS A 102 16.71 4.16 -13.27
C LYS A 102 15.56 3.59 -14.09
N GLU A 103 15.90 2.76 -15.07
CA GLU A 103 14.89 1.93 -15.74
C GLU A 103 14.42 0.80 -14.83
N LEU A 104 13.11 0.54 -14.81
CA LEU A 104 12.54 -0.58 -14.09
C LEU A 104 12.87 -1.90 -14.82
N ASP A 105 13.68 -2.76 -14.21
CA ASP A 105 14.14 -4.01 -14.81
C ASP A 105 13.05 -5.10 -14.78
N ALA A 106 12.31 -5.22 -13.66
CA ALA A 106 11.23 -6.19 -13.55
C ALA A 106 9.98 -5.61 -12.89
N ALA A 107 8.80 -5.98 -13.41
CA ALA A 107 7.53 -5.66 -12.81
C ALA A 107 6.66 -6.92 -12.68
N PHE A 108 6.00 -7.03 -11.54
CA PHE A 108 5.11 -8.15 -11.22
C PHE A 108 3.80 -7.62 -10.67
N ALA A 109 2.71 -8.32 -11.00
CA ALA A 109 1.42 -8.05 -10.41
C ALA A 109 0.88 -9.34 -9.78
N VAL A 110 0.35 -9.23 -8.56
CA VAL A 110 -0.14 -10.36 -7.77
C VAL A 110 -1.59 -10.12 -7.39
N LYS A 111 -2.43 -11.11 -7.71
CA LYS A 111 -3.83 -11.07 -7.31
C LYS A 111 -3.96 -11.45 -5.85
N MET A 112 -4.58 -10.55 -5.06
CA MET A 112 -4.83 -10.71 -3.63
C MET A 112 -6.31 -10.47 -3.33
N PRO A 113 -6.83 -10.86 -2.15
CA PRO A 113 -8.19 -10.54 -1.78
C PRO A 113 -8.49 -9.04 -1.87
N ASP A 114 -9.60 -8.69 -2.55
CA ASP A 114 -10.06 -7.30 -2.61
C ASP A 114 -10.51 -6.83 -1.23
N ASN A 115 -10.18 -5.60 -0.91
CA ASN A 115 -10.48 -4.96 0.37
C ASN A 115 -11.13 -3.58 0.21
N TYR A 116 -11.48 -3.17 -1.00
CA TYR A 116 -12.13 -1.87 -1.24
C TYR A 116 -13.62 -1.92 -0.88
N ILE A 117 -13.91 -2.05 0.42
CA ILE A 117 -15.30 -2.16 0.93
C ILE A 117 -16.17 -0.91 0.71
N ALA A 118 -15.62 0.19 0.20
CA ALA A 118 -16.44 1.29 -0.30
C ALA A 118 -17.20 0.94 -1.59
N GLY A 119 -16.70 -0.02 -2.38
CA GLY A 119 -17.29 -0.48 -3.64
C GLY A 119 -17.88 -1.88 -3.55
N LEU A 120 -17.10 -2.86 -3.11
CA LEU A 120 -17.42 -4.28 -3.11
C LEU A 120 -17.35 -4.87 -1.70
N ASP A 121 -17.94 -6.03 -1.48
CA ASP A 121 -17.72 -6.78 -0.24
C ASP A 121 -16.40 -7.58 -0.33
N VAL A 122 -15.86 -7.97 0.83
CA VAL A 122 -14.68 -8.83 0.87
C VAL A 122 -15.01 -10.23 0.33
N PRO A 123 -14.08 -10.90 -0.37
CA PRO A 123 -14.31 -12.25 -0.85
C PRO A 123 -14.58 -13.24 0.30
N LYS A 124 -15.36 -14.29 0.03
CA LYS A 124 -15.61 -15.38 0.99
C LYS A 124 -14.30 -16.07 1.39
N ALA A 125 -14.26 -16.68 2.60
CA ALA A 125 -13.07 -17.31 3.18
C ALA A 125 -12.34 -18.25 2.18
N ALA A 126 -13.05 -19.23 1.60
CA ALA A 126 -12.44 -20.17 0.65
C ALA A 126 -11.84 -19.51 -0.61
N ALA A 127 -12.36 -18.35 -1.03
CA ALA A 127 -11.77 -17.59 -2.14
C ALA A 127 -10.52 -16.84 -1.68
N ARG A 128 -10.50 -16.30 -0.46
CA ARG A 128 -9.32 -15.66 0.14
C ARG A 128 -8.18 -16.65 0.29
N ASP A 129 -8.47 -17.85 0.83
CA ASP A 129 -7.46 -18.91 1.04
C ASP A 129 -6.81 -19.35 -0.27
N ARG A 130 -7.62 -19.53 -1.33
CA ARG A 130 -7.09 -19.82 -2.67
C ARG A 130 -6.20 -18.70 -3.20
N LEU A 131 -6.59 -17.45 -3.03
CA LEU A 131 -5.79 -16.30 -3.48
C LEU A 131 -4.47 -16.21 -2.71
N HIS A 132 -4.48 -16.43 -1.39
CA HIS A 132 -3.25 -16.46 -0.58
C HIS A 132 -2.30 -17.57 -1.05
N ALA A 133 -2.80 -18.80 -1.21
CA ALA A 133 -1.98 -19.92 -1.67
C ALA A 133 -1.36 -19.65 -3.07
N GLN A 134 -2.13 -19.07 -3.98
CA GLN A 134 -1.61 -18.68 -5.31
C GLN A 134 -0.58 -17.56 -5.20
N ALA A 135 -0.80 -16.57 -4.32
CA ALA A 135 0.13 -15.49 -4.12
C ALA A 135 1.48 -15.96 -3.60
N SER A 136 1.50 -16.89 -2.62
CA SER A 136 2.74 -17.48 -2.10
C SER A 136 3.53 -18.25 -3.17
N LEU A 137 2.84 -19.01 -4.05
CA LEU A 137 3.49 -19.64 -5.19
C LEU A 137 4.09 -18.63 -6.17
N HIS A 138 3.42 -17.49 -6.37
CA HIS A 138 3.95 -16.40 -7.20
C HIS A 138 5.14 -15.73 -6.52
N ALA A 139 5.11 -15.50 -5.21
CA ALA A 139 6.23 -14.90 -4.46
C ALA A 139 7.53 -15.71 -4.68
N ALA A 140 7.46 -17.03 -4.55
CA ALA A 140 8.62 -17.91 -4.76
C ALA A 140 9.19 -17.84 -6.19
N ARG A 141 8.34 -17.67 -7.19
CA ARG A 141 8.78 -17.50 -8.60
C ARG A 141 9.42 -16.11 -8.79
N MET A 142 8.75 -15.06 -8.31
CA MET A 142 9.24 -13.69 -8.41
C MET A 142 10.58 -13.51 -7.71
N ALA A 143 10.74 -14.06 -6.50
CA ALA A 143 12.00 -13.98 -5.76
C ALA A 143 13.16 -14.66 -6.53
N ARG A 144 12.91 -15.78 -7.19
CA ARG A 144 13.91 -16.42 -8.07
C ARG A 144 14.26 -15.56 -9.28
N ASP A 145 13.25 -14.97 -9.94
CA ASP A 145 13.48 -14.06 -11.07
C ASP A 145 14.29 -12.83 -10.63
N VAL A 146 13.99 -12.28 -9.45
CA VAL A 146 14.72 -11.14 -8.85
C VAL A 146 16.16 -11.54 -8.49
N ALA A 147 16.37 -12.69 -7.84
CA ALA A 147 17.70 -13.19 -7.50
C ALA A 147 18.57 -13.40 -8.76
N ALA A 148 17.96 -13.88 -9.85
CA ALA A 148 18.60 -14.03 -11.15
C ALA A 148 18.71 -12.71 -11.93
N ARG A 149 18.26 -11.58 -11.38
CA ARG A 149 18.18 -10.25 -12.05
C ARG A 149 17.52 -10.31 -13.43
N THR A 150 16.50 -11.16 -13.57
CA THR A 150 15.77 -11.34 -14.81
C THR A 150 15.02 -10.08 -15.20
N ARG A 151 15.18 -9.61 -16.44
CA ARG A 151 14.42 -8.47 -16.95
C ARG A 151 13.05 -8.89 -17.42
N ARG A 152 11.99 -8.30 -16.86
CA ARG A 152 10.60 -8.57 -17.23
C ARG A 152 9.79 -7.27 -17.30
N ARG A 153 9.16 -7.03 -18.44
CA ARG A 153 8.25 -5.88 -18.55
C ARG A 153 7.03 -5.95 -17.61
N GLY A 154 6.73 -7.13 -17.11
CA GLY A 154 5.55 -7.41 -16.31
C GLY A 154 4.29 -7.55 -17.15
N THR A 155 3.34 -8.31 -16.64
CA THR A 155 1.99 -8.38 -17.20
C THR A 155 1.07 -7.54 -16.32
N SER A 156 0.63 -6.38 -16.81
CA SER A 156 -0.54 -5.74 -16.24
C SER A 156 -1.78 -6.51 -16.73
N TRP A 157 -2.63 -6.96 -15.81
CA TRP A 157 -3.98 -7.35 -16.20
C TRP A 157 -4.89 -6.17 -15.93
N GLY A 158 -5.65 -5.76 -16.92
CA GLY A 158 -6.48 -4.57 -16.82
C GLY A 158 -7.54 -4.51 -17.91
N ILE A 159 -8.31 -3.46 -17.84
CA ILE A 159 -9.29 -3.11 -18.87
C ILE A 159 -8.50 -2.75 -20.14
N PRO A 160 -8.93 -3.18 -21.34
CA PRO A 160 -8.44 -2.60 -22.59
C PRO A 160 -8.50 -1.08 -22.47
N PHE A 161 -7.41 -0.38 -22.80
CA PHE A 161 -7.27 1.08 -22.58
C PHE A 161 -7.15 1.51 -21.10
N GLY A 162 -6.59 0.68 -20.21
CA GLY A 162 -6.36 1.01 -18.79
C GLY A 162 -5.61 2.35 -18.57
N TRP A 163 -4.79 2.79 -19.52
CA TRP A 163 -4.16 4.12 -19.52
C TRP A 163 -5.19 5.26 -19.52
N LEU A 164 -6.31 5.10 -20.26
CA LEU A 164 -7.37 6.11 -20.32
C LEU A 164 -8.16 6.13 -19.02
N ALA A 165 -8.49 4.96 -18.46
CA ALA A 165 -9.12 4.85 -17.15
C ALA A 165 -8.24 5.47 -16.04
N TYR A 166 -6.93 5.23 -16.09
CA TYR A 166 -5.97 5.87 -15.19
C TYR A 166 -5.90 7.39 -15.41
N ALA A 167 -5.81 7.85 -16.66
CA ALA A 167 -5.68 9.28 -16.99
C ALA A 167 -6.92 10.09 -16.54
N THR A 168 -8.11 9.48 -16.61
CA THR A 168 -9.37 10.15 -16.26
C THR A 168 -9.78 9.93 -14.80
N LEU A 169 -9.77 8.70 -14.32
CA LEU A 169 -10.24 8.34 -12.98
C LEU A 169 -9.11 8.25 -11.95
N GLY A 170 -7.98 7.62 -12.30
CA GLY A 170 -6.88 7.38 -11.38
C GLY A 170 -6.18 8.67 -10.94
N ARG A 171 -5.90 9.58 -11.88
CA ARG A 171 -5.28 10.89 -11.57
C ARG A 171 -6.23 11.76 -10.75
N GLY A 172 -7.50 11.83 -11.14
CA GLY A 172 -8.52 12.58 -10.39
C GLY A 172 -8.72 12.02 -8.98
N PHE A 173 -8.66 10.70 -8.81
CA PHE A 173 -8.72 10.07 -7.51
C PHE A 173 -7.51 10.44 -6.64
N ALA A 174 -6.30 10.36 -7.16
CA ALA A 174 -5.09 10.72 -6.43
C ALA A 174 -5.13 12.15 -5.90
N HIS A 175 -5.63 13.11 -6.69
CA HIS A 175 -5.82 14.49 -6.24
C HIS A 175 -6.90 14.64 -5.14
N SER A 176 -7.96 13.82 -5.19
CA SER A 176 -9.10 13.92 -4.26
C SER A 176 -8.99 13.00 -3.03
N CYS A 177 -8.02 12.07 -3.00
CA CYS A 177 -8.01 11.03 -1.96
C CYS A 177 -7.83 11.60 -0.54
N ARG A 178 -7.02 12.63 -0.36
CA ARG A 178 -6.72 13.21 0.95
C ARG A 178 -7.96 13.66 1.70
N GLY A 179 -8.89 14.37 1.05
CA GLY A 179 -10.12 14.86 1.68
C GLY A 179 -11.28 13.86 1.76
N ARG A 180 -11.12 12.62 1.29
CA ARG A 180 -12.23 11.64 1.28
C ARG A 180 -12.55 11.06 2.65
N ASP A 181 -11.70 11.24 3.63
CA ASP A 181 -11.93 10.89 5.03
C ASP A 181 -13.06 11.72 5.67
N THR A 182 -13.46 12.87 5.11
CA THR A 182 -14.66 13.62 5.49
C THR A 182 -15.94 12.78 5.42
N ARG A 183 -15.91 11.68 4.69
CA ARG A 183 -17.00 10.71 4.60
C ARG A 183 -16.93 9.61 5.65
N PHE A 184 -15.86 9.53 6.43
CA PHE A 184 -15.75 8.54 7.48
C PHE A 184 -16.57 8.99 8.69
N VAL A 185 -17.33 8.08 9.24
CA VAL A 185 -18.17 8.30 10.42
C VAL A 185 -17.88 7.22 11.45
N VAL A 186 -17.94 7.62 12.71
CA VAL A 186 -17.75 6.71 13.85
C VAL A 186 -19.12 6.42 14.45
N THR A 187 -19.40 5.16 14.72
CA THR A 187 -20.65 4.72 15.38
C THR A 187 -20.42 4.58 16.88
N ASP A 188 -21.50 4.54 17.65
CA ASP A 188 -21.51 4.49 19.13
C ASP A 188 -20.85 3.22 19.70
N VAL A 189 -20.58 2.20 18.88
CA VAL A 189 -19.85 1.00 19.30
C VAL A 189 -18.34 1.23 19.42
N CYS A 190 -17.86 2.45 19.17
CA CYS A 190 -16.43 2.79 19.32
C CYS A 190 -15.98 2.61 20.76
N THR A 191 -14.90 1.84 20.96
CA THR A 191 -14.31 1.59 22.27
C THR A 191 -13.10 2.47 22.60
N SER A 192 -12.83 3.49 21.80
CA SER A 192 -11.69 4.43 21.96
C SER A 192 -10.32 3.74 22.06
N CYS A 193 -10.17 2.54 21.45
CA CYS A 193 -8.97 1.70 21.60
C CYS A 193 -7.72 2.23 20.84
N GLY A 194 -7.86 3.25 20.00
CA GLY A 194 -6.75 3.86 19.25
C GLY A 194 -6.19 3.03 18.09
N ALA A 195 -6.72 1.83 17.80
CA ALA A 195 -6.22 0.99 16.70
C ALA A 195 -6.18 1.72 15.36
N CYS A 196 -7.19 2.53 15.05
CA CYS A 196 -7.28 3.33 13.83
C CYS A 196 -6.15 4.36 13.68
N ALA A 197 -5.74 5.02 14.76
CA ALA A 197 -4.62 5.96 14.76
C ALA A 197 -3.28 5.22 14.58
N ARG A 198 -3.11 4.09 15.26
CA ARG A 198 -1.90 3.27 15.19
C ARG A 198 -1.63 2.70 13.80
N VAL A 199 -2.65 2.28 13.07
CA VAL A 199 -2.48 1.69 11.72
C VAL A 199 -2.47 2.72 10.60
N CYS A 200 -2.67 4.01 10.88
CA CYS A 200 -2.72 5.05 9.86
C CYS A 200 -1.31 5.38 9.34
N PRO A 201 -0.94 5.04 8.10
CA PRO A 201 0.44 5.16 7.62
C PRO A 201 0.93 6.61 7.58
N VAL A 202 0.03 7.56 7.46
CA VAL A 202 0.34 9.00 7.34
C VAL A 202 -0.04 9.80 8.58
N ARG A 203 -0.27 9.12 9.72
CA ARG A 203 -0.66 9.75 10.99
C ARG A 203 -1.81 10.77 10.82
N ASN A 204 -2.80 10.42 10.02
CA ASN A 204 -3.95 11.26 9.70
C ASN A 204 -5.05 11.21 10.77
N ILE A 205 -4.88 10.44 11.83
CA ILE A 205 -5.92 10.18 12.83
C ILE A 205 -5.37 10.47 14.22
N GLU A 206 -6.09 11.31 14.96
CA GLU A 206 -5.88 11.59 16.36
C GLU A 206 -7.14 11.22 17.16
N LEU A 207 -6.99 10.86 18.44
CA LEU A 207 -8.11 10.66 19.32
C LEU A 207 -8.39 11.97 20.06
N VAL A 208 -9.54 12.58 19.79
CA VAL A 208 -10.05 13.75 20.49
C VAL A 208 -11.25 13.31 21.32
N ASP A 209 -11.22 13.52 22.61
CA ASP A 209 -12.24 13.05 23.57
C ASP A 209 -12.59 11.56 23.40
N GLY A 210 -11.57 10.73 23.12
CA GLY A 210 -11.70 9.29 22.90
C GLY A 210 -12.21 8.89 21.52
N HIS A 211 -12.54 9.82 20.62
CA HIS A 211 -13.04 9.54 19.29
C HIS A 211 -12.00 9.86 18.20
N PRO A 212 -11.89 9.06 17.13
CA PRO A 212 -10.97 9.33 16.03
C PRO A 212 -11.41 10.57 15.25
N CYS A 213 -10.49 11.52 15.08
CA CYS A 213 -10.60 12.69 14.23
C CYS A 213 -9.59 12.60 13.09
N TRP A 214 -9.99 12.93 11.87
CA TRP A 214 -9.14 12.90 10.67
C TRP A 214 -8.69 14.29 10.27
N HIS A 215 -7.40 14.39 9.87
CA HIS A 215 -6.74 15.66 9.50
C HIS A 215 -6.64 15.84 7.97
N HIS A 216 -7.45 15.16 7.18
CA HIS A 216 -7.57 15.30 5.71
C HIS A 216 -6.26 15.04 4.93
N ARG A 217 -5.43 14.11 5.43
CA ARG A 217 -4.22 13.60 4.76
C ARG A 217 -4.36 12.13 4.36
N CYS A 218 -5.58 11.69 4.09
CA CYS A 218 -5.94 10.28 3.92
C CYS A 218 -5.33 9.67 2.65
N GLU A 219 -4.79 8.47 2.76
CA GLU A 219 -4.31 7.64 1.63
C GLU A 219 -5.41 6.75 1.03
N GLN A 220 -6.61 6.76 1.58
CA GLN A 220 -7.71 5.85 1.20
C GLN A 220 -7.34 4.35 1.27
N CYS A 221 -6.37 4.01 2.10
CA CYS A 221 -5.91 2.63 2.30
C CYS A 221 -6.89 1.76 3.10
N LEU A 222 -7.89 2.39 3.72
CA LEU A 222 -8.95 1.79 4.54
C LEU A 222 -8.42 0.99 5.75
N ALA A 223 -7.15 1.12 6.12
CA ALA A 223 -6.57 0.43 7.28
C ALA A 223 -7.39 0.69 8.55
N CYS A 224 -7.70 1.95 8.85
CA CYS A 224 -8.49 2.31 10.04
C CYS A 224 -9.86 1.63 10.09
N ILE A 225 -10.48 1.34 8.96
CA ILE A 225 -11.78 0.67 8.86
C ILE A 225 -11.61 -0.84 9.05
N HIS A 226 -10.62 -1.45 8.41
CA HIS A 226 -10.42 -2.89 8.42
C HIS A 226 -9.83 -3.41 9.73
N TRP A 227 -8.95 -2.64 10.36
CA TRP A 227 -8.31 -3.01 11.62
C TRP A 227 -9.11 -2.59 12.87
N CYS A 228 -10.28 -1.93 12.70
CA CYS A 228 -11.14 -1.61 13.83
C CYS A 228 -11.76 -2.90 14.41
N PRO A 229 -11.47 -3.27 15.66
CA PRO A 229 -11.91 -4.56 16.23
C PRO A 229 -13.42 -4.68 16.37
N VAL A 230 -14.11 -3.55 16.52
CA VAL A 230 -15.57 -3.48 16.67
C VAL A 230 -16.26 -2.92 15.42
N ALA A 231 -15.53 -2.75 14.30
CA ALA A 231 -16.04 -2.20 13.05
C ALA A 231 -16.79 -0.86 13.20
N ALA A 232 -16.38 -0.01 14.12
CA ALA A 232 -17.05 1.26 14.43
C ALA A 232 -16.94 2.30 13.31
N ILE A 233 -15.90 2.23 12.45
CA ILE A 233 -15.66 3.22 11.39
C ILE A 233 -16.40 2.78 10.11
N GLN A 234 -17.25 3.68 9.60
CA GLN A 234 -18.08 3.47 8.41
C GLN A 234 -17.84 4.57 7.37
N ILE A 235 -18.31 4.37 6.14
CA ILE A 235 -18.25 5.36 5.07
C ILE A 235 -19.67 5.85 4.77
N ARG A 236 -19.94 7.14 4.98
CA ARG A 236 -21.24 7.76 4.73
C ARG A 236 -21.68 7.52 3.28
N GLY A 237 -22.92 7.06 3.10
CA GLY A 237 -23.50 6.76 1.80
C GLY A 237 -22.94 5.49 1.14
N ARG A 238 -22.28 4.61 1.90
CA ARG A 238 -21.85 3.30 1.45
C ARG A 238 -22.31 2.21 2.43
N PRO A 239 -22.65 1.01 1.98
CA PRO A 239 -23.18 -0.05 2.84
C PRO A 239 -22.07 -0.78 3.63
N THR A 240 -21.06 -0.06 4.14
CA THR A 240 -19.89 -0.65 4.79
C THR A 240 -20.21 -1.36 6.11
N ALA A 241 -21.32 -0.98 6.76
CA ALA A 241 -21.82 -1.69 7.96
C ALA A 241 -22.27 -3.14 7.68
N LYS A 242 -22.66 -3.43 6.43
CA LYS A 242 -23.12 -4.77 5.98
C LYS A 242 -21.99 -5.57 5.33
N ARG A 243 -20.78 -5.00 5.19
CA ARG A 243 -19.62 -5.61 4.51
C ARG A 243 -18.63 -6.13 5.53
N GLY A 244 -17.97 -7.22 5.18
CA GLY A 244 -16.93 -7.81 6.01
C GLY A 244 -15.73 -6.88 6.22
N ARG A 245 -14.95 -7.20 7.25
CA ARG A 245 -13.61 -6.61 7.46
C ARG A 245 -12.57 -7.63 7.03
N TYR A 246 -11.47 -7.14 6.50
CA TYR A 246 -10.41 -8.00 6.01
C TYR A 246 -9.03 -7.39 6.30
N HIS A 247 -8.17 -8.19 6.84
CA HIS A 247 -6.73 -8.02 6.84
C HIS A 247 -6.07 -9.36 6.54
N HIS A 248 -4.84 -9.33 6.05
CA HIS A 248 -4.11 -10.55 5.74
C HIS A 248 -3.86 -11.38 7.01
N PRO A 249 -4.19 -12.69 7.05
CA PRO A 249 -4.13 -13.50 8.28
C PRO A 249 -2.71 -13.64 8.85
N GLY A 250 -1.68 -13.57 8.03
CA GLY A 250 -0.28 -13.61 8.45
C GLY A 250 0.33 -12.25 8.83
N VAL A 251 -0.52 -11.23 9.06
CA VAL A 251 -0.07 -9.87 9.41
C VAL A 251 -0.86 -9.39 10.61
N SER A 252 -0.17 -8.91 11.64
CA SER A 252 -0.78 -8.36 12.86
C SER A 252 -1.03 -6.84 12.73
N LEU A 253 -1.80 -6.31 13.68
CA LEU A 253 -2.00 -4.86 13.80
C LEU A 253 -0.66 -4.16 14.07
N GLU A 254 0.18 -4.75 14.91
CA GLU A 254 1.50 -4.26 15.27
C GLU A 254 2.42 -4.17 14.05
N ASP A 255 2.35 -5.15 13.16
CA ASP A 255 3.10 -5.15 11.90
C ASP A 255 2.73 -3.95 11.02
N ILE A 256 1.42 -3.65 10.92
CA ILE A 256 0.96 -2.49 10.14
C ILE A 256 1.28 -1.18 10.87
N ALA A 257 1.15 -1.13 12.19
CA ALA A 257 1.48 0.05 12.97
C ALA A 257 2.98 0.40 12.88
N SER A 258 3.86 -0.60 12.79
CA SER A 258 5.31 -0.41 12.69
C SER A 258 5.74 0.36 11.43
N GLN A 259 4.90 0.40 10.38
CA GLN A 259 5.23 1.14 9.16
C GLN A 259 5.32 2.66 9.37
N GLN A 260 4.74 3.21 10.43
CA GLN A 260 4.84 4.64 10.73
C GLN A 260 6.26 5.10 11.10
N GLY A 261 7.14 4.19 11.49
CA GLY A 261 8.43 4.53 12.10
C GLY A 261 8.27 5.21 13.47
N PRO A 262 9.37 5.61 14.11
CA PRO A 262 9.32 6.38 15.34
C PRO A 262 8.58 7.70 15.13
N ALA A 263 7.84 8.15 16.15
CA ALA A 263 7.19 9.46 16.11
C ALA A 263 8.28 10.53 15.98
N THR A 264 8.34 11.22 14.85
CA THR A 264 9.10 12.47 14.75
C THR A 264 8.44 13.45 15.70
N PRO A 265 9.16 14.09 16.66
CA PRO A 265 8.60 15.18 17.44
C PRO A 265 8.11 16.23 16.44
N GLY A 266 6.80 16.50 16.43
CA GLY A 266 6.25 17.61 15.67
C GLY A 266 6.96 18.90 16.12
N PRO A 267 7.07 19.93 15.27
CA PRO A 267 7.49 21.23 15.74
C PRO A 267 6.56 21.60 16.89
N LEU A 268 7.13 21.81 18.08
CA LEU A 268 6.42 22.37 19.21
C LEU A 268 5.76 23.63 18.71
N GLY A 269 4.41 23.61 18.58
CA GLY A 269 3.64 24.79 18.23
C GLY A 269 4.02 25.87 19.21
N SER A 270 4.64 26.93 18.70
CA SER A 270 4.73 28.20 19.40
C SER A 270 3.31 28.67 19.70
N LEU A 271 3.01 28.76 20.98
CA LEU A 271 1.83 29.37 21.55
C LEU A 271 1.61 30.79 21.00
#